data_3be3b2f5e6c7426b564503079bad6667
#
_entry.id   3be3b2f5e6c7426b564503079bad6667
#
_cell.length_a   1.000
_cell.length_b   1.000
_cell.length_c   1.000
_cell.angle_alpha   90.00
_cell.angle_beta   90.00
_cell.angle_gamma   90.00
#
_symmetry.space_group_name_H-M   'P 1'
#
loop_
_entity.id
_entity.type
_entity.pdbx_description
1 polymer ?
#
loop_
_entity_poly.entity_id
_entity_poly.type
_entity_poly.pdbx_seq_one_letter_code
_entity_poly.pdbx_strand_id
1 'polypeptide(L)'
;MSSPQLLLLSSAIPVDKIRYDDKGLVPAIIQDYLDGTVLMMAWMNQESLQKTLETGETWFETGETWFWSRSRQEFWHKGATSGHIQKVQSIRYDCDSDALLVVVEQLGDVACHTGERSCFHQVGGTVTPPPGDSLSQLFAVICDRRDDPNETSYTCKLLAGGDNKILKKIGEESAEVVMACKDNDSDAIAGEVADLFYHTLVALAYHQVDLRNVYQKLHERRK
;
A
#
# COMPACT_ATOMS: atom_id res chain seq x y z
N MET A 1 -17.33 10.14 23.11
CA MET A 1 -16.00 10.81 23.04
C MET A 1 -15.60 10.80 21.58
N SER A 2 -15.74 11.93 20.90
CA SER A 2 -15.53 12.09 19.46
C SER A 2 -14.03 12.04 19.16
N SER A 3 -13.60 11.14 18.28
CA SER A 3 -12.21 11.06 17.81
C SER A 3 -11.82 12.33 17.03
N PRO A 4 -10.69 12.96 17.33
CA PRO A 4 -10.27 14.23 16.73
C PRO A 4 -9.85 14.16 15.26
N GLN A 5 -9.82 12.99 14.64
CA GLN A 5 -9.27 12.77 13.30
C GLN A 5 -10.21 13.12 12.14
N LEU A 6 -11.52 13.25 12.38
CA LEU A 6 -12.50 13.43 11.30
C LEU A 6 -12.73 14.88 10.87
N LEU A 7 -12.23 15.84 11.62
CA LEU A 7 -12.38 17.28 11.31
C LEU A 7 -11.33 17.81 10.30
N LEU A 8 -10.44 16.97 9.80
CA LEU A 8 -9.25 17.40 9.05
C LEU A 8 -9.35 17.25 7.52
N LEU A 9 -10.32 16.53 6.96
CA LEU A 9 -10.38 16.33 5.52
C LEU A 9 -11.04 17.50 4.77
N SER A 10 -12.13 18.05 5.26
CA SER A 10 -12.85 19.15 4.59
C SER A 10 -12.22 20.53 4.80
N SER A 11 -11.39 20.72 5.84
CA SER A 11 -10.70 21.98 6.11
C SER A 11 -9.26 22.04 5.56
N ALA A 12 -8.74 20.95 4.96
CA ALA A 12 -7.30 20.79 4.73
C ALA A 12 -6.85 21.02 3.29
N ILE A 13 -7.75 20.97 2.29
CA ILE A 13 -7.36 21.22 0.90
C ILE A 13 -8.11 22.44 0.38
N PRO A 14 -7.39 23.56 0.18
CA PRO A 14 -7.97 24.69 -0.53
C PRO A 14 -8.13 24.31 -2.00
N VAL A 15 -9.31 23.80 -2.37
CA VAL A 15 -9.64 23.40 -3.76
C VAL A 15 -9.39 24.53 -4.76
N ASP A 16 -9.53 25.76 -4.30
CA ASP A 16 -9.24 27.00 -5.03
C ASP A 16 -7.72 27.24 -5.28
N LYS A 17 -6.83 26.58 -4.56
CA LYS A 17 -5.37 26.66 -4.78
C LYS A 17 -4.84 25.61 -5.75
N ILE A 18 -5.65 24.61 -6.08
CA ILE A 18 -5.23 23.57 -7.03
C ILE A 18 -5.16 24.19 -8.44
N ARG A 19 -4.05 23.95 -9.09
CA ARG A 19 -3.79 24.40 -10.46
C ARG A 19 -4.23 23.31 -11.43
N TYR A 20 -5.26 23.61 -12.18
CA TYR A 20 -5.75 22.73 -13.24
C TYR A 20 -5.08 23.11 -14.57
N ASP A 21 -4.92 22.12 -15.46
CA ASP A 21 -4.42 22.34 -16.83
C ASP A 21 -5.42 23.15 -17.67
N ASP A 22 -5.05 23.44 -18.93
CA ASP A 22 -5.89 24.20 -19.88
C ASP A 22 -7.26 23.53 -20.16
N LYS A 23 -7.44 22.26 -19.75
CA LYS A 23 -8.69 21.52 -19.86
C LYS A 23 -9.46 21.45 -18.55
N GLY A 24 -9.00 22.15 -17.53
CA GLY A 24 -9.57 22.13 -16.19
C GLY A 24 -9.32 20.83 -15.43
N LEU A 25 -8.22 20.12 -15.72
CA LEU A 25 -7.90 18.83 -15.13
C LEU A 25 -6.61 18.89 -14.32
N VAL A 26 -6.56 18.09 -13.24
CA VAL A 26 -5.38 17.83 -12.42
C VAL A 26 -5.14 16.32 -12.35
N PRO A 27 -3.90 15.83 -12.51
CA PRO A 27 -3.60 14.42 -12.31
C PRO A 27 -3.71 14.06 -10.83
N ALA A 28 -4.31 12.90 -10.54
CA ALA A 28 -4.40 12.34 -9.21
C ALA A 28 -3.71 10.97 -9.19
N ILE A 29 -2.67 10.86 -8.39
CA ILE A 29 -1.94 9.62 -8.10
C ILE A 29 -2.63 8.96 -6.92
N ILE A 30 -3.07 7.72 -7.09
CA ILE A 30 -3.78 6.96 -6.05
C ILE A 30 -2.82 5.96 -5.42
N GLN A 31 -2.68 6.04 -4.10
CA GLN A 31 -1.74 5.25 -3.32
C GLN A 31 -2.46 4.48 -2.20
N ASP A 32 -2.10 3.21 -2.02
CA ASP A 32 -2.61 2.41 -0.91
C ASP A 32 -2.07 2.94 0.44
N TYR A 33 -2.94 3.02 1.44
CA TYR A 33 -2.60 3.61 2.74
C TYR A 33 -1.76 2.71 3.65
N LEU A 34 -1.79 1.38 3.42
CA LEU A 34 -1.07 0.41 4.27
C LEU A 34 0.38 0.23 3.83
N ASP A 35 0.61 0.01 2.55
CA ASP A 35 1.92 -0.38 2.02
C ASP A 35 2.53 0.65 1.07
N GLY A 36 1.82 1.73 0.76
CA GLY A 36 2.32 2.79 -0.11
C GLY A 36 2.35 2.44 -1.60
N THR A 37 1.78 1.31 -2.01
CA THR A 37 1.71 0.94 -3.43
C THR A 37 0.95 1.99 -4.23
N VAL A 38 1.52 2.46 -5.34
CA VAL A 38 0.79 3.28 -6.30
C VAL A 38 -0.18 2.38 -7.07
N LEU A 39 -1.47 2.60 -6.87
CA LEU A 39 -2.54 1.76 -7.43
C LEU A 39 -2.90 2.16 -8.86
N MET A 40 -3.05 3.44 -9.11
CA MET A 40 -3.44 3.98 -10.41
C MET A 40 -3.17 5.48 -10.49
N MET A 41 -3.30 6.04 -11.68
CA MET A 41 -3.40 7.48 -11.92
C MET A 41 -4.67 7.76 -12.72
N ALA A 42 -5.39 8.80 -12.34
CA ALA A 42 -6.55 9.28 -13.05
C ALA A 42 -6.58 10.82 -13.04
N TRP A 43 -7.58 11.40 -13.71
CA TRP A 43 -7.73 12.85 -13.78
C TRP A 43 -8.93 13.29 -12.95
N MET A 44 -8.78 14.40 -12.28
CA MET A 44 -9.86 15.08 -11.57
C MET A 44 -10.06 16.48 -12.16
N ASN A 45 -11.31 16.91 -12.28
CA ASN A 45 -11.65 18.33 -12.39
C ASN A 45 -12.10 18.86 -11.02
N GLN A 46 -12.31 20.15 -10.90
CA GLN A 46 -12.71 20.77 -9.64
C GLN A 46 -13.94 20.09 -9.01
N GLU A 47 -14.94 19.76 -9.83
CA GLU A 47 -16.19 19.16 -9.35
C GLU A 47 -15.97 17.70 -8.86
N SER A 48 -15.16 16.88 -9.56
CA SER A 48 -14.86 15.51 -9.12
C SER A 48 -14.00 15.49 -7.84
N LEU A 49 -13.07 16.45 -7.69
CA LEU A 49 -12.32 16.64 -6.47
C LEU A 49 -13.26 17.02 -5.31
N GLN A 50 -14.16 17.97 -5.57
CA GLN A 50 -15.14 18.39 -4.57
C GLN A 50 -16.07 17.23 -4.16
N LYS A 51 -16.60 16.44 -5.11
CA LYS A 51 -17.38 15.23 -4.83
C LYS A 51 -16.61 14.23 -3.96
N THR A 52 -15.32 14.05 -4.23
CA THR A 52 -14.45 13.16 -3.45
C THR A 52 -14.29 13.66 -2.00
N LEU A 53 -14.29 14.98 -1.79
CA LEU A 53 -14.21 15.59 -0.46
C LEU A 53 -15.56 15.59 0.27
N GLU A 54 -16.67 15.81 -0.44
CA GLU A 54 -18.03 15.95 0.13
C GLU A 54 -18.62 14.63 0.59
N THR A 55 -18.32 13.51 -0.06
CA THR A 55 -18.78 12.18 0.37
C THR A 55 -18.26 11.76 1.75
N GLY A 56 -17.39 12.58 2.37
CA GLY A 56 -16.93 12.43 3.75
C GLY A 56 -17.77 13.19 4.79
N GLU A 57 -18.81 13.97 4.43
CA GLU A 57 -19.55 14.81 5.39
C GLU A 57 -20.62 14.09 6.21
N THR A 58 -21.07 12.91 5.83
CA THR A 58 -22.09 12.18 6.57
C THR A 58 -21.53 10.94 7.26
N TRP A 59 -21.07 11.14 8.51
CA TRP A 59 -20.98 10.09 9.51
C TRP A 59 -20.13 8.85 9.19
N PHE A 60 -18.82 8.92 9.41
CA PHE A 60 -17.91 7.78 9.48
C PHE A 60 -17.66 6.96 8.19
N GLU A 61 -18.23 7.32 7.09
CA GLU A 61 -17.88 6.72 5.82
C GLU A 61 -16.89 7.64 5.10
N THR A 62 -15.68 7.14 4.92
CA THR A 62 -14.62 7.77 4.15
C THR A 62 -15.11 8.09 2.76
N GLY A 63 -14.84 9.30 2.26
CA GLY A 63 -15.20 9.71 0.91
C GLY A 63 -14.67 8.72 -0.13
N GLU A 64 -15.45 8.45 -1.15
CA GLU A 64 -15.07 7.58 -2.25
C GLU A 64 -14.48 8.39 -3.39
N THR A 65 -13.55 7.79 -4.16
CA THR A 65 -12.85 8.52 -5.22
C THR A 65 -13.73 8.73 -6.45
N TRP A 66 -13.85 9.99 -6.87
CA TRP A 66 -14.51 10.42 -8.10
C TRP A 66 -13.48 11.02 -9.04
N PHE A 67 -13.52 10.62 -10.30
CA PHE A 67 -12.62 11.07 -11.35
C PHE A 67 -13.38 11.66 -12.53
N TRP A 68 -12.64 12.33 -13.42
CA TRP A 68 -13.11 12.76 -14.71
C TRP A 68 -12.56 11.87 -15.82
N SER A 69 -13.42 11.22 -16.55
CA SER A 69 -13.04 10.40 -17.70
C SER A 69 -12.81 11.28 -18.92
N ARG A 70 -11.55 11.44 -19.35
CA ARG A 70 -11.20 12.24 -20.52
C ARG A 70 -11.78 11.72 -21.83
N SER A 71 -11.89 10.39 -21.97
CA SER A 71 -12.44 9.76 -23.18
C SER A 71 -13.95 9.82 -23.26
N ARG A 72 -14.64 9.70 -22.10
CA ARG A 72 -16.11 9.71 -22.05
C ARG A 72 -16.71 11.08 -21.76
N GLN A 73 -15.86 12.02 -21.29
CA GLN A 73 -16.28 13.36 -20.87
C GLN A 73 -17.38 13.32 -19.79
N GLU A 74 -17.22 12.43 -18.82
CA GLU A 74 -18.17 12.22 -17.73
C GLU A 74 -17.48 11.89 -16.40
N PHE A 75 -18.20 12.02 -15.31
CA PHE A 75 -17.75 11.58 -14.00
C PHE A 75 -17.62 10.06 -13.95
N TRP A 76 -16.59 9.62 -13.28
CA TRP A 76 -16.35 8.20 -13.04
C TRP A 76 -16.14 7.96 -11.54
N HIS A 77 -17.10 7.27 -10.92
CA HIS A 77 -17.00 6.77 -9.57
C HIS A 77 -16.23 5.45 -9.58
N LYS A 78 -15.09 5.40 -8.91
CA LYS A 78 -14.24 4.21 -8.86
C LYS A 78 -14.94 3.10 -8.10
N GLY A 79 -15.10 1.97 -8.74
CA GLY A 79 -15.72 0.78 -8.15
C GLY A 79 -17.24 0.71 -8.25
N ALA A 80 -17.93 1.72 -8.80
CA ALA A 80 -19.40 1.70 -8.92
C ALA A 80 -19.95 0.45 -9.64
N THR A 81 -19.20 -0.10 -10.59
CA THR A 81 -19.60 -1.30 -11.33
C THR A 81 -18.95 -2.58 -10.80
N SER A 82 -17.68 -2.50 -10.40
CA SER A 82 -16.88 -3.67 -10.01
C SER A 82 -16.97 -4.01 -8.51
N GLY A 83 -17.46 -3.09 -7.67
CA GLY A 83 -17.39 -3.21 -6.21
C GLY A 83 -16.02 -2.89 -5.60
N HIS A 84 -14.98 -2.68 -6.44
CA HIS A 84 -13.62 -2.34 -5.99
C HIS A 84 -13.49 -0.83 -5.76
N ILE A 85 -14.14 -0.34 -4.72
CA ILE A 85 -14.15 1.07 -4.35
C ILE A 85 -12.87 1.48 -3.62
N GLN A 86 -12.61 2.78 -3.58
CA GLN A 86 -11.47 3.37 -2.92
C GLN A 86 -11.96 4.36 -1.87
N LYS A 87 -11.69 4.07 -0.59
CA LYS A 87 -12.02 4.95 0.53
C LYS A 87 -10.87 5.89 0.82
N VAL A 88 -11.10 7.17 0.73
CA VAL A 88 -10.07 8.20 0.90
C VAL A 88 -9.64 8.30 2.36
N GLN A 89 -8.34 8.15 2.61
CA GLN A 89 -7.70 8.33 3.92
C GLN A 89 -7.07 9.72 4.07
N SER A 90 -6.45 10.23 3.00
CA SER A 90 -5.93 11.59 2.94
C SER A 90 -5.74 12.02 1.49
N ILE A 91 -5.75 13.33 1.26
CA ILE A 91 -5.37 13.94 -0.02
C ILE A 91 -4.26 14.95 0.26
N ARG A 92 -3.28 15.00 -0.62
CA ARG A 92 -2.20 15.98 -0.62
C ARG A 92 -2.06 16.55 -2.02
N TYR A 93 -1.49 17.74 -2.12
CA TYR A 93 -1.08 18.35 -3.39
C TYR A 93 0.43 18.61 -3.33
N ASP A 94 1.05 18.69 -4.48
CA ASP A 94 2.49 18.90 -4.59
C ASP A 94 2.89 20.37 -4.37
N CYS A 95 4.18 20.70 -4.58
CA CYS A 95 4.75 21.99 -4.21
C CYS A 95 4.22 23.17 -5.04
N ASP A 96 3.76 22.94 -6.26
CA ASP A 96 3.18 23.95 -7.16
C ASP A 96 1.70 23.72 -7.45
N SER A 97 1.08 22.79 -6.73
CA SER A 97 -0.36 22.52 -6.67
C SER A 97 -0.96 22.00 -7.99
N ASP A 98 -0.18 21.37 -8.85
CA ASP A 98 -0.62 20.85 -10.13
C ASP A 98 -0.71 19.31 -10.20
N ALA A 99 -0.49 18.61 -9.08
CA ALA A 99 -0.70 17.18 -8.92
C ALA A 99 -1.28 16.84 -7.54
N LEU A 100 -2.12 15.80 -7.49
CA LEU A 100 -2.72 15.30 -6.26
C LEU A 100 -2.16 13.92 -5.93
N LEU A 101 -1.88 13.68 -4.64
CA LEU A 101 -1.66 12.36 -4.06
C LEU A 101 -2.86 12.02 -3.18
N VAL A 102 -3.66 11.05 -3.61
CA VAL A 102 -4.84 10.56 -2.91
C VAL A 102 -4.50 9.22 -2.27
N VAL A 103 -4.39 9.21 -0.96
CA VAL A 103 -4.13 7.99 -0.19
C VAL A 103 -5.46 7.33 0.14
N VAL A 104 -5.60 6.06 -0.21
CA VAL A 104 -6.88 5.33 -0.13
C VAL A 104 -6.74 3.97 0.52
N GLU A 105 -7.82 3.49 1.10
CA GLU A 105 -8.05 2.07 1.35
C GLU A 105 -8.72 1.47 0.11
N GLN A 106 -8.01 0.55 -0.58
CA GLN A 106 -8.57 -0.16 -1.72
C GLN A 106 -9.40 -1.35 -1.24
N LEU A 107 -10.72 -1.31 -1.43
CA LEU A 107 -11.58 -2.46 -1.14
C LEU A 107 -11.55 -3.44 -2.31
N GLY A 108 -11.52 -4.75 -1.98
CA GLY A 108 -11.47 -5.84 -2.96
C GLY A 108 -10.11 -6.07 -3.59
N ASP A 109 -9.06 -5.39 -3.13
CA ASP A 109 -7.65 -5.51 -3.52
C ASP A 109 -7.35 -5.47 -5.04
N VAL A 110 -8.23 -4.88 -5.83
CA VAL A 110 -8.11 -4.73 -7.30
C VAL A 110 -8.38 -3.29 -7.69
N ALA A 111 -7.36 -2.60 -8.17
CA ALA A 111 -7.51 -1.24 -8.72
C ALA A 111 -7.63 -1.24 -10.25
N CYS A 112 -6.95 -2.15 -10.94
CA CYS A 112 -6.92 -2.21 -12.40
C CYS A 112 -8.17 -2.92 -12.97
N HIS A 113 -8.64 -2.47 -14.13
CA HIS A 113 -9.73 -3.10 -14.86
C HIS A 113 -9.38 -4.48 -15.42
N THR A 114 -8.09 -4.85 -15.45
CA THR A 114 -7.60 -6.17 -15.85
C THR A 114 -7.62 -7.20 -14.71
N GLY A 115 -8.04 -6.81 -13.52
CA GLY A 115 -8.06 -7.68 -12.34
C GLY A 115 -6.80 -7.58 -11.48
N GLU A 116 -5.83 -6.75 -11.88
CA GLU A 116 -4.58 -6.55 -11.14
C GLU A 116 -4.75 -5.56 -9.98
N ARG A 117 -3.97 -5.72 -8.92
CA ARG A 117 -3.96 -4.81 -7.78
C ARG A 117 -3.60 -3.38 -8.17
N SER A 118 -2.65 -3.20 -9.08
CA SER A 118 -2.17 -1.91 -9.57
C SER A 118 -2.27 -1.82 -11.10
N CYS A 119 -2.55 -0.62 -11.61
CA CYS A 119 -2.42 -0.36 -13.05
C CYS A 119 -0.96 -0.37 -13.53
N PHE A 120 0.00 -0.27 -12.63
CA PHE A 120 1.44 -0.26 -12.92
C PHE A 120 2.09 -1.65 -12.81
N HIS A 121 1.37 -2.69 -13.22
CA HIS A 121 1.83 -4.08 -13.20
C HIS A 121 2.69 -4.48 -14.41
N GLN A 122 2.70 -3.68 -15.48
CA GLN A 122 3.54 -3.96 -16.65
C GLN A 122 4.94 -3.38 -16.43
N VAL A 123 5.96 -4.21 -16.67
CA VAL A 123 7.35 -3.85 -16.45
C VAL A 123 8.05 -3.66 -17.79
N GLY A 124 8.64 -2.47 -17.97
CA GLY A 124 9.51 -2.16 -19.11
C GLY A 124 10.98 -2.28 -18.71
N GLY A 125 11.68 -3.30 -19.18
CA GLY A 125 13.12 -3.48 -18.93
C GLY A 125 13.46 -4.48 -17.82
N THR A 126 14.72 -4.47 -17.35
CA THR A 126 15.16 -5.30 -16.22
C THR A 126 14.54 -4.82 -14.92
N VAL A 127 13.80 -5.71 -14.28
CA VAL A 127 13.04 -5.42 -13.08
C VAL A 127 13.99 -5.16 -11.91
N THR A 128 14.13 -3.92 -11.53
CA THR A 128 14.48 -3.58 -10.15
C THR A 128 13.18 -3.18 -9.48
N PRO A 129 12.76 -3.83 -8.39
CA PRO A 129 11.56 -3.44 -7.68
C PRO A 129 11.61 -1.94 -7.33
N PRO A 130 10.51 -1.17 -7.47
CA PRO A 130 10.51 0.23 -7.05
C PRO A 130 10.86 0.29 -5.56
N PRO A 131 11.75 1.22 -5.14
CA PRO A 131 12.01 1.43 -3.72
C PRO A 131 10.73 1.90 -3.03
N GLY A 132 10.35 1.27 -1.97
CA GLY A 132 9.21 1.73 -1.18
C GLY A 132 8.48 0.64 -0.41
N ASP A 133 8.43 -0.58 -0.91
CA ASP A 133 7.78 -1.68 -0.21
C ASP A 133 8.52 -3.01 -0.40
N SER A 134 9.77 -3.03 0.05
CA SER A 134 10.63 -4.22 -0.03
C SER A 134 10.03 -5.43 0.68
N LEU A 135 9.27 -5.23 1.77
CA LEU A 135 8.67 -6.33 2.52
C LEU A 135 7.52 -7.00 1.75
N SER A 136 6.63 -6.23 1.13
CA SER A 136 5.54 -6.80 0.31
C SER A 136 6.08 -7.53 -0.91
N GLN A 137 7.13 -7.00 -1.55
CA GLN A 137 7.76 -7.67 -2.68
C GLN A 137 8.45 -8.97 -2.27
N LEU A 138 9.19 -8.95 -1.16
CA LEU A 138 9.83 -10.14 -0.61
C LEU A 138 8.76 -11.18 -0.20
N PHE A 139 7.66 -10.74 0.41
CA PHE A 139 6.56 -11.62 0.78
C PHE A 139 5.90 -12.27 -0.43
N ALA A 140 5.69 -11.53 -1.52
CA ALA A 140 5.17 -12.08 -2.78
C ALA A 140 6.10 -13.19 -3.33
N VAL A 141 7.43 -12.95 -3.35
CA VAL A 141 8.41 -13.96 -3.77
C VAL A 141 8.36 -15.20 -2.86
N ILE A 142 8.18 -15.02 -1.55
CA ILE A 142 8.06 -16.14 -0.61
C ILE A 142 6.78 -16.94 -0.87
N CYS A 143 5.66 -16.26 -1.14
CA CYS A 143 4.40 -16.91 -1.50
C CYS A 143 4.51 -17.68 -2.83
N ASP A 144 5.12 -17.10 -3.85
CA ASP A 144 5.42 -17.82 -5.11
C ASP A 144 6.22 -19.10 -4.87
N ARG A 145 7.23 -19.05 -3.99
CA ARG A 145 8.04 -20.23 -3.65
C ARG A 145 7.29 -21.26 -2.83
N ARG A 146 6.25 -20.86 -2.10
CA ARG A 146 5.34 -21.79 -1.42
C ARG A 146 4.44 -22.49 -2.43
N ASP A 147 3.89 -21.74 -3.39
CA ASP A 147 2.86 -22.21 -4.32
C ASP A 147 3.46 -22.94 -5.54
N ASP A 148 4.69 -22.55 -5.95
CA ASP A 148 5.48 -23.23 -7.00
C ASP A 148 6.91 -23.53 -6.49
N PRO A 149 7.10 -24.63 -5.74
CA PRO A 149 8.37 -24.96 -5.08
C PRO A 149 9.49 -25.29 -6.05
N ASN A 150 10.67 -24.70 -5.80
CA ASN A 150 11.92 -25.01 -6.50
C ASN A 150 12.92 -25.67 -5.51
N GLU A 151 13.44 -26.83 -5.86
CA GLU A 151 14.35 -27.62 -5.00
C GLU A 151 15.65 -26.90 -4.62
N THR A 152 16.12 -25.96 -5.42
CA THR A 152 17.34 -25.19 -5.14
C THR A 152 17.12 -24.04 -4.16
N SER A 153 15.87 -23.60 -3.98
CA SER A 153 15.52 -22.45 -3.16
C SER A 153 15.64 -22.74 -1.66
N TYR A 154 16.34 -21.87 -0.94
CA TYR A 154 16.40 -21.88 0.53
C TYR A 154 15.01 -21.70 1.17
N THR A 155 14.21 -20.78 0.64
CA THR A 155 12.82 -20.55 1.08
C THR A 155 11.99 -21.83 1.00
N CYS A 156 12.08 -22.57 -0.13
CA CYS A 156 11.36 -23.83 -0.29
C CYS A 156 11.82 -24.89 0.72
N LYS A 157 13.13 -24.94 1.03
CA LYS A 157 13.69 -25.84 2.05
C LYS A 157 13.25 -25.48 3.47
N LEU A 158 13.02 -24.21 3.76
CA LEU A 158 12.44 -23.77 5.04
C LEU A 158 10.98 -24.18 5.15
N LEU A 159 10.18 -23.86 4.12
CA LEU A 159 8.75 -24.20 4.07
C LEU A 159 8.52 -25.72 4.14
N ALA A 160 9.30 -26.52 3.40
CA ALA A 160 9.25 -27.98 3.47
C ALA A 160 9.69 -28.53 4.84
N GLY A 161 10.57 -27.83 5.55
CA GLY A 161 11.01 -28.21 6.89
C GLY A 161 9.96 -27.99 7.98
N GLY A 162 8.88 -27.25 7.63
CA GLY A 162 7.74 -27.04 8.48
C GLY A 162 7.97 -26.10 9.65
N ASP A 163 6.98 -26.03 10.50
CA ASP A 163 6.85 -25.05 11.59
C ASP A 163 8.08 -25.02 12.53
N ASN A 164 8.51 -26.19 12.99
CA ASN A 164 9.64 -26.26 13.91
C ASN A 164 10.94 -25.65 13.36
N LYS A 165 11.20 -25.82 12.05
CA LYS A 165 12.39 -25.28 11.40
C LYS A 165 12.28 -23.77 11.23
N ILE A 166 11.11 -23.27 10.87
CA ILE A 166 10.84 -21.85 10.68
C ILE A 166 10.93 -21.12 12.04
N LEU A 167 10.24 -21.63 13.06
CA LEU A 167 10.22 -21.02 14.40
C LEU A 167 11.59 -21.05 15.07
N LYS A 168 12.38 -22.13 14.85
CA LYS A 168 13.76 -22.19 15.30
C LYS A 168 14.58 -21.04 14.74
N LYS A 169 14.46 -20.75 13.41
CA LYS A 169 15.18 -19.65 12.77
C LYS A 169 14.77 -18.28 13.34
N ILE A 170 13.47 -18.03 13.54
CA ILE A 170 13.02 -16.78 14.17
C ILE A 170 13.67 -16.60 15.57
N GLY A 171 13.77 -17.68 16.34
CA GLY A 171 14.42 -17.63 17.66
C GLY A 171 15.93 -17.34 17.57
N GLU A 172 16.64 -17.94 16.60
CA GLU A 172 18.06 -17.69 16.33
C GLU A 172 18.30 -16.22 15.95
N GLU A 173 17.61 -15.73 14.91
CA GLU A 173 17.77 -14.34 14.42
C GLU A 173 17.37 -13.31 15.49
N SER A 174 16.36 -13.60 16.31
CA SER A 174 16.01 -12.71 17.42
C SER A 174 17.14 -12.58 18.45
N ALA A 175 17.86 -13.65 18.72
CA ALA A 175 19.01 -13.62 19.63
C ALA A 175 20.20 -12.87 19.00
N GLU A 176 20.42 -13.04 17.71
CA GLU A 176 21.51 -12.38 16.97
C GLU A 176 21.25 -10.86 16.87
N VAL A 177 20.01 -10.41 16.66
CA VAL A 177 19.62 -8.99 16.79
C VAL A 177 19.99 -8.43 18.16
N VAL A 178 19.68 -9.15 19.24
CA VAL A 178 20.01 -8.70 20.61
C VAL A 178 21.51 -8.56 20.81
N MET A 179 22.30 -9.51 20.28
CA MET A 179 23.76 -9.47 20.38
C MET A 179 24.35 -8.31 19.57
N ALA A 180 23.94 -8.16 18.32
CA ALA A 180 24.38 -7.06 17.47
C ALA A 180 24.05 -5.68 18.08
N CYS A 181 22.85 -5.53 18.65
CA CYS A 181 22.47 -4.30 19.36
C CYS A 181 23.35 -4.04 20.59
N LYS A 182 23.73 -5.08 21.32
CA LYS A 182 24.60 -4.93 22.49
C LYS A 182 26.00 -4.51 22.11
N ASP A 183 26.51 -5.02 20.99
CA ASP A 183 27.83 -4.67 20.47
C ASP A 183 27.84 -3.30 19.74
N ASN A 184 26.67 -2.71 19.53
CA ASN A 184 26.46 -1.42 18.86
C ASN A 184 27.07 -1.38 17.44
N ASP A 185 27.02 -2.51 16.72
CA ASP A 185 27.45 -2.63 15.33
C ASP A 185 26.27 -2.39 14.38
N SER A 186 26.29 -1.24 13.72
CA SER A 186 25.18 -0.81 12.85
C SER A 186 24.95 -1.75 11.67
N ASP A 187 26.01 -2.28 11.07
CA ASP A 187 25.88 -3.17 9.90
C ASP A 187 25.37 -4.54 10.33
N ALA A 188 25.88 -5.08 11.44
CA ALA A 188 25.37 -6.32 12.01
C ALA A 188 23.89 -6.17 12.43
N ILE A 189 23.51 -5.08 13.12
CA ILE A 189 22.11 -4.81 13.49
C ILE A 189 21.21 -4.83 12.26
N ALA A 190 21.62 -4.17 11.18
CA ALA A 190 20.82 -4.12 9.95
C ALA A 190 20.68 -5.51 9.29
N GLY A 191 21.76 -6.30 9.29
CA GLY A 191 21.77 -7.67 8.77
C GLY A 191 20.82 -8.58 9.54
N GLU A 192 20.99 -8.65 10.86
CA GLU A 192 20.20 -9.55 11.71
C GLU A 192 18.71 -9.15 11.76
N VAL A 193 18.40 -7.85 11.71
CA VAL A 193 17.02 -7.37 11.59
C VAL A 193 16.41 -7.78 10.23
N ALA A 194 17.17 -7.72 9.15
CA ALA A 194 16.69 -8.16 7.83
C ALA A 194 16.42 -9.67 7.82
N ASP A 195 17.29 -10.48 8.43
CA ASP A 195 17.11 -11.93 8.55
C ASP A 195 15.91 -12.28 9.43
N LEU A 196 15.71 -11.57 10.54
CA LEU A 196 14.52 -11.73 11.37
C LEU A 196 13.22 -11.39 10.58
N PHE A 197 13.22 -10.32 9.81
CA PHE A 197 12.09 -9.97 8.95
C PHE A 197 11.84 -11.06 7.91
N TYR A 198 12.88 -11.52 7.22
CA TYR A 198 12.77 -12.59 6.24
C TYR A 198 12.13 -13.85 6.83
N HIS A 199 12.65 -14.37 7.96
CA HIS A 199 12.13 -15.58 8.57
C HIS A 199 10.71 -15.40 9.14
N THR A 200 10.38 -14.19 9.60
CA THR A 200 9.00 -13.84 10.01
C THR A 200 8.04 -13.86 8.81
N LEU A 201 8.45 -13.32 7.64
CA LEU A 201 7.65 -13.39 6.42
C LEU A 201 7.45 -14.84 5.95
N VAL A 202 8.47 -15.70 6.08
CA VAL A 202 8.32 -17.14 5.78
C VAL A 202 7.29 -17.80 6.71
N ALA A 203 7.27 -17.45 7.99
CA ALA A 203 6.25 -17.93 8.92
C ALA A 203 4.85 -17.46 8.54
N LEU A 204 4.68 -16.17 8.17
CA LEU A 204 3.40 -15.66 7.69
C LEU A 204 2.91 -16.42 6.47
N ALA A 205 3.77 -16.65 5.47
CA ALA A 205 3.43 -17.39 4.27
C ALA A 205 3.07 -18.86 4.58
N TYR A 206 3.81 -19.52 5.48
CA TYR A 206 3.55 -20.88 5.91
C TYR A 206 2.17 -21.01 6.58
N HIS A 207 1.83 -20.08 7.48
CA HIS A 207 0.54 -20.04 8.17
C HIS A 207 -0.58 -19.35 7.37
N GLN A 208 -0.33 -18.99 6.11
CA GLN A 208 -1.30 -18.32 5.23
C GLN A 208 -1.88 -17.02 5.83
N VAL A 209 -1.04 -16.28 6.57
CA VAL A 209 -1.39 -14.96 7.12
C VAL A 209 -0.93 -13.90 6.13
N ASP A 210 -1.85 -13.06 5.68
CA ASP A 210 -1.54 -11.95 4.79
C ASP A 210 -0.70 -10.88 5.51
N LEU A 211 0.39 -10.42 4.87
CA LEU A 211 1.24 -9.35 5.36
C LEU A 211 0.47 -8.04 5.60
N ARG A 212 -0.58 -7.80 4.84
CA ARG A 212 -1.47 -6.64 5.03
C ARG A 212 -2.11 -6.62 6.42
N ASN A 213 -2.38 -7.79 7.00
CA ASN A 213 -2.89 -7.86 8.38
C ASN A 213 -1.85 -7.34 9.40
N VAL A 214 -0.56 -7.57 9.14
CA VAL A 214 0.52 -7.02 9.97
C VAL A 214 0.59 -5.50 9.82
N TYR A 215 0.54 -4.99 8.59
CA TYR A 215 0.52 -3.56 8.32
C TYR A 215 -0.69 -2.88 8.99
N GLN A 216 -1.87 -3.51 8.92
CA GLN A 216 -3.06 -3.01 9.61
C GLN A 216 -2.82 -2.89 11.12
N LYS A 217 -2.25 -3.93 11.76
CA LYS A 217 -1.91 -3.90 13.19
C LYS A 217 -0.87 -2.84 13.55
N LEU A 218 0.10 -2.61 12.68
CA LEU A 218 1.08 -1.53 12.86
C LEU A 218 0.44 -0.14 12.69
N HIS A 219 -0.47 0.01 11.71
CA HIS A 219 -1.22 1.24 11.52
C HIS A 219 -2.06 1.61 12.74
N GLU A 220 -2.78 0.65 13.33
CA GLU A 220 -3.58 0.82 14.54
C GLU A 220 -2.76 1.30 15.76
N ARG A 221 -1.44 1.04 15.78
CA ARG A 221 -0.51 1.47 16.84
C ARG A 221 0.05 2.88 16.67
N ARG A 222 -0.21 3.52 15.53
CA ARG A 222 0.18 4.92 15.27
C ARG A 222 -0.83 5.88 15.91
N LYS A 223 -1.02 5.80 17.22
CA LYS A 223 -1.90 6.70 17.97
C LYS A 223 -1.13 7.88 18.52
#